data_4500128810e7d312898aa5feb9a3e5d9
#
_entry.id   4500128810e7d312898aa5feb9a3e5d9
#
_cell.length_a   1.000
_cell.length_b   1.000
_cell.length_c   1.000
_cell.angle_alpha   90.00
_cell.angle_beta   90.00
_cell.angle_gamma   90.00
#
_symmetry.space_group_name_H-M   'P 1'
#
loop_
_entity.id
_entity.type
_entity.pdbx_description
1 polymer ?
#
loop_
_entity_poly.entity_id
_entity_poly.type
_entity_poly.pdbx_seq_one_letter_code
_entity_poly.pdbx_strand_id
1 'polypeptide(L)'
;MTSTVLGVDISKKDFYVSLLTEIRATKPKKFTNNTQGFESLHNWLKQQNVVELHACMEATSIYGEALAEFLYAEGFQVSIVNPARIK
;
A
#
# COMPACT_ATOMS: atom_id res chain seq x y z
N MET A 1 -11.14 -4.99 17.84
CA MET A 1 -11.10 -4.63 16.45
C MET A 1 -9.68 -4.60 15.93
N THR A 2 -9.43 -5.30 14.86
CA THR A 2 -8.08 -5.35 14.32
C THR A 2 -7.98 -4.41 13.13
N SER A 3 -6.90 -3.67 13.08
CA SER A 3 -6.58 -2.83 11.93
C SER A 3 -5.56 -3.55 11.06
N THR A 4 -5.74 -3.41 9.77
CA THR A 4 -4.78 -3.95 8.83
C THR A 4 -3.99 -2.80 8.22
N VAL A 5 -2.68 -2.94 8.21
CA VAL A 5 -1.79 -1.94 7.65
C VAL A 5 -1.18 -2.52 6.38
N LEU A 6 -1.19 -1.72 5.31
CA LEU A 6 -0.50 -2.07 4.08
C LEU A 6 0.79 -1.28 4.03
N GLY A 7 1.91 -1.95 4.21
CA GLY A 7 3.21 -1.32 4.04
C GLY A 7 3.57 -1.30 2.57
N VAL A 8 3.95 -0.16 2.04
CA VAL A 8 4.21 -0.01 0.62
C VAL A 8 5.60 0.54 0.39
N ASP A 9 6.35 -0.12 -0.48
CA ASP A 9 7.68 0.30 -0.91
C ASP A 9 7.61 0.52 -2.41
N ILE A 10 7.72 1.77 -2.85
CA ILE A 10 7.46 2.15 -4.24
C ILE A 10 8.74 2.50 -4.97
N SER A 11 8.84 2.02 -6.20
CA SER A 11 9.86 2.46 -7.13
C SER A 11 9.18 2.88 -8.43
N LYS A 12 9.98 3.28 -9.41
CA LYS A 12 9.45 3.84 -10.65
C LYS A 12 8.54 2.85 -11.37
N LYS A 13 8.95 1.60 -11.48
CA LYS A 13 8.24 0.62 -12.29
C LYS A 13 7.37 -0.33 -11.48
N ASP A 14 7.70 -0.52 -10.21
CA ASP A 14 7.06 -1.53 -9.40
C ASP A 14 6.81 -1.01 -8.00
N PHE A 15 5.98 -1.72 -7.27
CA PHE A 15 5.88 -1.50 -5.84
C PHE A 15 5.67 -2.84 -5.15
N TYR A 16 6.12 -2.91 -3.91
CA TYR A 16 5.96 -4.09 -3.06
C TYR A 16 5.07 -3.74 -1.89
N VAL A 17 4.21 -4.66 -1.52
CA VAL A 17 3.30 -4.45 -0.40
C VAL A 17 3.38 -5.63 0.56
N SER A 18 3.13 -5.33 1.82
CA SER A 18 2.98 -6.34 2.86
C SER A 18 1.78 -5.98 3.70
N LEU A 19 0.97 -6.98 4.04
CA LEU A 19 -0.14 -6.77 4.95
C LEU A 19 0.33 -7.09 6.36
N LEU A 20 0.08 -6.16 7.27
CA LEU A 20 0.49 -6.28 8.66
C LEU A 20 -0.74 -6.25 9.54
N THR A 21 -0.90 -7.27 10.36
CA THR A 21 -1.94 -7.30 11.38
C THR A 21 -1.26 -7.48 12.73
N GLU A 22 -2.07 -7.53 13.79
CA GLU A 22 -1.50 -7.69 15.13
C GLU A 22 -0.76 -9.01 15.30
N ILE A 23 -1.12 -10.02 14.50
CA ILE A 23 -0.62 -11.37 14.73
C ILE A 23 0.27 -11.88 13.61
N ARG A 24 0.31 -11.20 12.47
CA ARG A 24 1.11 -11.72 11.35
C ARG A 24 1.40 -10.64 10.33
N ALA A 25 2.39 -10.94 9.51
CA ALA A 25 2.75 -10.10 8.37
C ALA A 25 2.92 -11.03 7.17
N THR A 26 2.43 -10.58 6.01
CA THR A 26 2.63 -11.35 4.79
C THR A 26 4.01 -11.06 4.21
N LYS A 27 4.48 -11.94 3.34
CA LYS A 27 5.69 -11.67 2.59
C LYS A 27 5.42 -10.55 1.60
N PRO A 28 6.44 -9.76 1.25
CA PRO A 28 6.25 -8.71 0.26
C PRO A 28 5.75 -9.27 -1.06
N LYS A 29 4.79 -8.59 -1.66
CA LYS A 29 4.23 -8.99 -2.94
C LYS A 29 4.41 -7.85 -3.92
N LYS A 30 4.90 -8.16 -5.09
CA LYS A 30 5.24 -7.19 -6.11
C LYS A 30 4.08 -6.94 -7.04
N PHE A 31 3.86 -5.67 -7.38
CA PHE A 31 2.89 -5.25 -8.39
C PHE A 31 3.54 -4.23 -9.30
N THR A 32 3.04 -4.12 -10.51
CA THR A 32 3.50 -3.11 -11.44
C THR A 32 2.93 -1.75 -11.06
N ASN A 33 3.75 -0.70 -11.16
CA ASN A 33 3.32 0.65 -10.78
C ASN A 33 2.57 1.29 -11.94
N ASN A 34 1.38 0.79 -12.21
CA ASN A 34 0.48 1.32 -13.23
C ASN A 34 -0.95 0.88 -12.90
N THR A 35 -1.90 1.29 -13.74
CA THR A 35 -3.31 1.00 -13.48
C THR A 35 -3.57 -0.49 -13.34
N GLN A 36 -2.97 -1.30 -14.19
CA GLN A 36 -3.16 -2.75 -14.10
C GLN A 36 -2.64 -3.30 -12.78
N GLY A 37 -1.50 -2.80 -12.34
CA GLY A 37 -0.94 -3.24 -11.06
C GLY A 37 -1.81 -2.82 -9.89
N PHE A 38 -2.39 -1.61 -9.96
CA PHE A 38 -3.30 -1.13 -8.91
C PHE A 38 -4.53 -2.01 -8.83
N GLU A 39 -5.10 -2.38 -9.98
CA GLU A 39 -6.26 -3.25 -10.00
C GLU A 39 -5.94 -4.64 -9.47
N SER A 40 -4.76 -5.14 -9.81
CA SER A 40 -4.31 -6.42 -9.27
C SER A 40 -4.17 -6.38 -7.76
N LEU A 41 -3.64 -5.27 -7.24
CA LEU A 41 -3.56 -5.08 -5.80
C LEU A 41 -4.94 -5.08 -5.17
N HIS A 42 -5.88 -4.36 -5.78
CA HIS A 42 -7.24 -4.28 -5.24
C HIS A 42 -7.88 -5.66 -5.19
N ASN A 43 -7.73 -6.44 -6.26
CA ASN A 43 -8.26 -7.80 -6.28
C ASN A 43 -7.60 -8.68 -5.23
N TRP A 44 -6.31 -8.53 -5.05
CA TRP A 44 -5.59 -9.30 -4.04
C TRP A 44 -6.09 -8.96 -2.64
N LEU A 45 -6.33 -7.66 -2.39
CA LEU A 45 -6.85 -7.24 -1.09
C LEU A 45 -8.24 -7.84 -0.83
N LYS A 46 -9.07 -7.91 -1.87
CA LYS A 46 -10.38 -8.55 -1.73
C LYS A 46 -10.22 -10.03 -1.37
N GLN A 47 -9.26 -10.70 -1.97
CA GLN A 47 -9.00 -12.11 -1.68
C GLN A 47 -8.55 -12.30 -0.24
N GLN A 48 -7.89 -11.30 0.33
CA GLN A 48 -7.45 -11.34 1.72
C GLN A 48 -8.56 -10.96 2.70
N ASN A 49 -9.75 -10.66 2.20
CA ASN A 49 -10.89 -10.27 3.03
C ASN A 49 -10.62 -9.00 3.83
N VAL A 50 -9.87 -8.08 3.23
CA VAL A 50 -9.54 -6.83 3.88
C VAL A 50 -10.68 -5.85 3.69
N VAL A 51 -11.26 -5.37 4.78
CA VAL A 51 -12.36 -4.41 4.76
C VAL A 51 -11.84 -3.02 5.11
N GLU A 52 -11.09 -2.92 6.19
CA GLU A 52 -10.48 -1.67 6.61
C GLU A 52 -8.98 -1.79 6.44
N LEU A 53 -8.40 -0.76 5.85
CA LEU A 53 -6.99 -0.79 5.51
C LEU A 53 -6.40 0.59 5.67
N HIS A 54 -5.22 0.65 6.27
CA HIS A 54 -4.45 1.88 6.35
C HIS A 54 -3.15 1.64 5.59
N ALA A 55 -3.01 2.30 4.45
CA ALA A 55 -1.79 2.17 3.64
C ALA A 55 -0.77 3.17 4.10
N CYS A 56 0.44 2.70 4.33
CA CYS A 56 1.56 3.54 4.74
C CYS A 56 2.66 3.43 3.71
N MET A 57 3.10 4.56 3.18
CA MET A 57 4.16 4.56 2.18
C MET A 57 5.10 5.73 2.42
N GLU A 58 6.33 5.59 1.96
CA GLU A 58 7.33 6.64 2.09
C GLU A 58 7.21 7.62 0.94
N ALA A 59 7.33 8.91 1.26
CA ALA A 59 7.26 9.97 0.26
C ALA A 59 8.66 10.26 -0.28
N THR A 60 9.26 9.27 -0.93
CA THR A 60 10.62 9.44 -1.45
C THR A 60 10.63 9.99 -2.88
N SER A 61 9.50 9.95 -3.57
CA SER A 61 9.43 10.40 -4.95
C SER A 61 7.98 10.59 -5.37
N ILE A 62 7.81 11.10 -6.60
CA ILE A 62 6.48 11.27 -7.16
C ILE A 62 5.86 9.93 -7.60
N TYR A 63 6.65 8.85 -7.56
CA TYR A 63 6.18 7.57 -8.11
C TYR A 63 5.06 6.95 -7.29
N GLY A 64 4.83 7.40 -6.06
CA GLY A 64 3.77 6.88 -5.23
C GLY A 64 2.45 7.62 -5.35
N GLU A 65 2.41 8.73 -6.06
CA GLU A 65 1.22 9.59 -6.07
C GLU A 65 0.02 8.89 -6.69
N ALA A 66 0.22 8.21 -7.82
CA ALA A 66 -0.89 7.55 -8.50
C ALA A 66 -1.47 6.44 -7.67
N LEU A 67 -0.62 5.64 -7.01
CA LEU A 67 -1.09 4.58 -6.15
C LEU A 67 -1.83 5.15 -4.94
N ALA A 68 -1.31 6.22 -4.36
CA ALA A 68 -1.97 6.85 -3.22
C ALA A 68 -3.36 7.33 -3.60
N GLU A 69 -3.50 7.96 -4.76
CA GLU A 69 -4.80 8.43 -5.22
C GLU A 69 -5.76 7.26 -5.46
N PHE A 70 -5.24 6.18 -6.04
CA PHE A 70 -6.06 5.00 -6.29
C PHE A 70 -6.60 4.43 -4.98
N LEU A 71 -5.73 4.26 -4.00
CA LEU A 71 -6.15 3.69 -2.72
C LEU A 71 -7.12 4.61 -1.98
N TYR A 72 -6.87 5.90 -2.05
CA TYR A 72 -7.76 6.86 -1.41
C TYR A 72 -9.15 6.82 -2.07
N ALA A 73 -9.17 6.72 -3.40
CA ALA A 73 -10.44 6.66 -4.14
C ALA A 73 -11.23 5.39 -3.81
N GLU A 74 -10.53 4.32 -3.43
CA GLU A 74 -11.19 3.07 -3.04
C GLU A 74 -11.68 3.10 -1.60
N GLY A 75 -11.48 4.21 -0.92
CA GLY A 75 -12.00 4.36 0.44
C GLY A 75 -11.03 3.98 1.54
N PHE A 76 -9.79 3.70 1.21
CA PHE A 76 -8.78 3.35 2.21
C PHE A 76 -8.12 4.60 2.76
N GLN A 77 -7.64 4.51 3.99
CA GLN A 77 -6.80 5.55 4.55
C GLN A 77 -5.39 5.41 4.01
N VAL A 78 -4.77 6.54 3.69
CA VAL A 78 -3.42 6.54 3.16
C VAL A 78 -2.59 7.54 3.96
N SER A 79 -1.46 7.08 4.49
CA SER A 79 -0.49 7.93 5.16
C SER A 79 0.79 7.92 4.38
N ILE A 80 1.33 9.10 4.16
CA ILE A 80 2.60 9.25 3.46
C ILE A 80 3.61 9.73 4.48
N VAL A 81 4.65 8.93 4.69
CA VAL A 81 5.68 9.19 5.69
C VAL A 81 6.90 9.77 4.99
N ASN A 82 7.38 10.89 5.50
CA ASN A 82 8.59 11.49 4.95
C ASN A 82 9.80 10.98 5.75
N PRO A 83 10.62 10.12 5.14
CA PRO A 83 11.74 9.52 5.87
C PRO A 83 12.78 10.54 6.34
N ALA A 84 12.84 11.70 5.68
CA ALA A 84 13.80 12.72 6.08
C ALA A 84 13.49 13.33 7.44
N ARG A 85 12.30 13.11 7.96
CA ARG A 85 11.90 13.65 9.27
C ARG A 85 12.19 12.69 10.40
N ILE A 86 12.65 11.50 10.09
CA ILE A 86 12.94 10.49 11.10
C ILE A 86 14.36 10.68 11.58
N LYS A 87 14.53 10.80 12.84
CA LYS A 87 15.85 10.98 13.43
C LYS A 87 16.19 9.81 14.31
#